data_45e8d21c3e2b5244fdc09519b410054f
#
_entry.id   45e8d21c3e2b5244fdc09519b410054f
#
_cell.length_a   1.000
_cell.length_b   1.000
_cell.length_c   1.000
_cell.angle_alpha   90.00
_cell.angle_beta   90.00
_cell.angle_gamma   90.00
#
_symmetry.space_group_name_H-M   'P 1'
#
loop_
_entity.id
_entity.type
_entity.pdbx_description
1 polymer ?
#
loop_
_entity_poly.entity_id
_entity_poly.type
_entity_poly.pdbx_seq_one_letter_code
_entity_poly.pdbx_strand_id
1 'polypeptide(L)'
;MPESPRQRLLQEPLFRILTVSGTVLLLIAFVILRYEGFFAALRRLLLALRPLLFGILFASMLNPSFERLRTDFSAFAVRHGRRGDTPKIRAAAVIGAVLPPVLILVSILCVLIPQIAASVQELGTRLSSASGLLGWTRQLPHSRWLSWLPQERISEIIADAQRQIPALLRRTYDGTADLLRGLLDLGIGVVLALYLLADKPRLKRQLTRIGRLMLTPAHLEQSANRARQTCDTFARFLNSQMKEALILGVLCWAGMSLLHFPYPVLISAVIGITNIVPYLGPLIGTVPCALLLLVIQPARVLWFLLFIVILQQVESNLIYPRVVGGSIGLPPAWVLSAIVVCGGLLGAAGLLLGVPLAAVIYAALFPQEQSRSGS
;
A
#
# COMPACT_ATOMS: atom_id res chain seq x y z
N MET A 1 -4.70 -25.53 61.49
CA MET A 1 -5.14 -24.12 61.55
C MET A 1 -6.38 -24.01 60.68
N PRO A 2 -7.53 -23.58 61.16
CA PRO A 2 -8.72 -23.44 60.33
C PRO A 2 -8.51 -22.31 59.33
N GLU A 3 -8.77 -22.59 58.06
CA GLU A 3 -8.71 -21.60 56.97
C GLU A 3 -9.63 -20.42 57.29
N SER A 4 -9.12 -19.21 57.06
CA SER A 4 -9.89 -17.98 57.29
C SER A 4 -11.12 -17.91 56.42
N PRO A 5 -12.24 -17.35 56.90
CA PRO A 5 -13.48 -17.26 56.09
C PRO A 5 -13.30 -16.61 54.72
N ARG A 6 -12.29 -15.72 54.56
CA ARG A 6 -11.90 -15.08 53.33
C ARG A 6 -11.33 -16.06 52.26
N GLN A 7 -10.59 -17.09 52.73
CA GLN A 7 -10.01 -18.07 51.80
C GLN A 7 -11.06 -19.06 51.25
N ARG A 8 -12.11 -19.38 52.02
CA ARG A 8 -13.23 -20.20 51.53
C ARG A 8 -14.09 -19.50 50.50
N LEU A 9 -14.34 -18.19 50.63
CA LEU A 9 -15.11 -17.40 49.68
C LEU A 9 -14.38 -17.29 48.33
N LEU A 10 -13.04 -17.25 48.31
CA LEU A 10 -12.25 -17.19 47.06
C LEU A 10 -12.17 -18.54 46.33
N GLN A 11 -12.52 -19.65 46.96
CA GLN A 11 -12.50 -20.99 46.38
C GLN A 11 -13.86 -21.40 45.80
N GLU A 12 -14.95 -20.70 46.10
CA GLU A 12 -16.26 -21.00 45.52
C GLU A 12 -16.31 -20.67 44.02
N PRO A 13 -16.72 -21.63 43.15
CA PRO A 13 -16.78 -21.41 41.73
C PRO A 13 -17.72 -20.24 41.33
N LEU A 14 -18.78 -20.03 42.14
CA LEU A 14 -19.73 -18.91 41.98
C LEU A 14 -19.04 -17.53 42.19
N PHE A 15 -18.17 -17.40 43.15
CA PHE A 15 -17.43 -16.14 43.42
C PHE A 15 -16.46 -15.81 42.28
N ARG A 16 -15.78 -16.83 41.72
CA ARG A 16 -14.94 -16.64 40.51
C ARG A 16 -15.75 -16.23 39.27
N ILE A 17 -16.89 -16.86 39.05
CA ILE A 17 -17.76 -16.51 37.93
C ILE A 17 -18.29 -15.08 38.10
N LEU A 18 -18.73 -14.68 39.29
CA LEU A 18 -19.22 -13.34 39.56
C LEU A 18 -18.12 -12.28 39.44
N THR A 19 -16.90 -12.55 39.92
CA THR A 19 -15.79 -11.61 39.77
C THR A 19 -15.31 -11.47 38.33
N VAL A 20 -15.22 -12.57 37.58
CA VAL A 20 -14.87 -12.54 36.16
C VAL A 20 -15.94 -11.83 35.34
N SER A 21 -17.22 -12.17 35.55
CA SER A 21 -18.31 -11.50 34.83
C SER A 21 -18.44 -10.03 35.18
N GLY A 22 -18.27 -9.66 36.46
CA GLY A 22 -18.23 -8.27 36.90
C GLY A 22 -17.06 -7.48 36.31
N THR A 23 -15.88 -8.07 36.24
CA THR A 23 -14.71 -7.45 35.62
C THR A 23 -14.90 -7.27 34.11
N VAL A 24 -15.48 -8.26 33.41
CA VAL A 24 -15.80 -8.17 32.00
C VAL A 24 -16.87 -7.09 31.73
N LEU A 25 -17.92 -7.02 32.57
CA LEU A 25 -18.94 -5.96 32.48
C LEU A 25 -18.37 -4.58 32.72
N LEU A 26 -17.48 -4.42 33.70
CA LEU A 26 -16.79 -3.13 33.97
C LEU A 26 -15.86 -2.74 32.81
N LEU A 27 -15.15 -3.69 32.21
CA LEU A 27 -14.33 -3.46 31.01
C LEU A 27 -15.20 -3.04 29.81
N ILE A 28 -16.32 -3.71 29.59
CA ILE A 28 -17.27 -3.36 28.53
C ILE A 28 -17.85 -1.97 28.79
N ALA A 29 -18.30 -1.69 30.00
CA ALA A 29 -18.81 -0.36 30.41
C ALA A 29 -17.74 0.73 30.25
N PHE A 30 -16.49 0.46 30.65
CA PHE A 30 -15.37 1.39 30.46
C PHE A 30 -15.09 1.66 28.97
N VAL A 31 -15.11 0.62 28.12
CA VAL A 31 -14.94 0.76 26.67
C VAL A 31 -16.11 1.56 26.06
N ILE A 32 -17.34 1.29 26.49
CA ILE A 32 -18.54 2.01 25.99
C ILE A 32 -18.54 3.48 26.45
N LEU A 33 -18.19 3.76 27.70
CA LEU A 33 -18.17 5.13 28.24
C LEU A 33 -16.98 5.97 27.77
N ARG A 34 -15.86 5.32 27.42
CA ARG A 34 -14.63 5.98 26.94
C ARG A 34 -14.21 5.55 25.54
N TYR A 35 -15.14 5.04 24.73
CA TYR A 35 -14.84 4.50 23.40
C TYR A 35 -14.08 5.50 22.52
N GLU A 36 -14.43 6.77 22.55
CA GLU A 36 -13.75 7.79 21.73
C GLU A 36 -12.27 7.96 22.12
N GLY A 37 -11.98 8.02 23.40
CA GLY A 37 -10.60 8.11 23.91
C GLY A 37 -9.78 6.85 23.60
N PHE A 38 -10.37 5.66 23.77
CA PHE A 38 -9.74 4.39 23.49
C PHE A 38 -9.44 4.23 21.99
N PHE A 39 -10.42 4.47 21.12
CA PHE A 39 -10.23 4.40 19.68
C PHE A 39 -9.27 5.47 19.16
N ALA A 40 -9.29 6.68 19.74
CA ALA A 40 -8.32 7.71 19.43
C ALA A 40 -6.89 7.31 19.83
N ALA A 41 -6.71 6.73 21.01
CA ALA A 41 -5.41 6.21 21.47
C ALA A 41 -4.93 5.04 20.60
N LEU A 42 -5.81 4.08 20.30
CA LEU A 42 -5.52 2.97 19.40
C LEU A 42 -5.11 3.45 18.01
N ARG A 43 -5.86 4.40 17.45
CA ARG A 43 -5.54 5.02 16.17
C ARG A 43 -4.19 5.72 16.19
N ARG A 44 -3.87 6.48 17.24
CA ARG A 44 -2.56 7.13 17.40
C ARG A 44 -1.44 6.10 17.46
N LEU A 45 -1.63 5.01 18.19
CA LEU A 45 -0.66 3.90 18.27
C LEU A 45 -0.45 3.25 16.90
N LEU A 46 -1.53 2.93 16.19
CA LEU A 46 -1.46 2.36 14.84
C LEU A 46 -0.76 3.31 13.85
N LEU A 47 -1.03 4.62 13.95
CA LEU A 47 -0.35 5.62 13.13
C LEU A 47 1.15 5.72 13.46
N ALA A 48 1.52 5.64 14.73
CA ALA A 48 2.93 5.63 15.16
C ALA A 48 3.68 4.37 14.69
N LEU A 49 2.97 3.26 14.47
CA LEU A 49 3.55 2.02 13.95
C LEU A 49 3.72 2.00 12.43
N ARG A 50 3.17 2.98 11.68
CA ARG A 50 3.27 3.03 10.21
C ARG A 50 4.70 2.87 9.67
N PRO A 51 5.72 3.62 10.15
CA PRO A 51 7.08 3.47 9.64
C PRO A 51 7.64 2.06 9.88
N LEU A 52 7.30 1.44 11.02
CA LEU A 52 7.70 0.07 11.32
C LEU A 52 7.06 -0.93 10.36
N LEU A 53 5.78 -0.76 10.07
CA LEU A 53 5.06 -1.59 9.09
C LEU A 53 5.67 -1.44 7.69
N PHE A 54 5.98 -0.23 7.25
CA PHE A 54 6.71 0.00 6.00
C PHE A 54 8.11 -0.64 6.03
N GLY A 55 8.81 -0.59 7.16
CA GLY A 55 10.11 -1.24 7.32
C GLY A 55 10.04 -2.75 7.16
N ILE A 56 9.06 -3.40 7.77
CA ILE A 56 8.81 -4.85 7.63
C ILE A 56 8.41 -5.18 6.18
N LEU A 57 7.56 -4.36 5.57
CA LEU A 57 7.12 -4.48 4.19
C LEU A 57 8.34 -4.47 3.23
N PHE A 58 9.15 -3.41 3.28
CA PHE A 58 10.32 -3.27 2.44
C PHE A 58 11.37 -4.35 2.72
N ALA A 59 11.59 -4.70 3.99
CA ALA A 59 12.51 -5.77 4.35
C ALA A 59 12.06 -7.12 3.77
N SER A 60 10.77 -7.44 3.82
CA SER A 60 10.24 -8.69 3.24
C SER A 60 10.34 -8.70 1.71
N MET A 61 10.04 -7.57 1.07
CA MET A 61 10.10 -7.40 -0.38
C MET A 61 11.54 -7.49 -0.92
N LEU A 62 12.49 -6.86 -0.23
CA LEU A 62 13.88 -6.80 -0.65
C LEU A 62 14.70 -8.01 -0.21
N ASN A 63 14.15 -8.83 0.71
CA ASN A 63 14.84 -10.01 1.22
C ASN A 63 15.32 -11.01 0.13
N PRO A 64 14.53 -11.34 -0.93
CA PRO A 64 15.03 -12.22 -1.99
C PRO A 64 16.23 -11.64 -2.75
N SER A 65 16.19 -10.35 -3.06
CA SER A 65 17.30 -9.63 -3.72
C SER A 65 18.53 -9.54 -2.82
N PHE A 66 18.32 -9.27 -1.53
CA PHE A 66 19.37 -9.27 -0.52
C PHE A 66 20.07 -10.64 -0.40
N GLU A 67 19.33 -11.73 -0.29
CA GLU A 67 19.91 -13.06 -0.14
C GLU A 67 20.69 -13.47 -1.41
N ARG A 68 20.21 -13.13 -2.61
CA ARG A 68 20.95 -13.36 -3.87
C ARG A 68 22.28 -12.59 -3.87
N LEU A 69 22.25 -11.28 -3.65
CA LEU A 69 23.47 -10.47 -3.62
C LEU A 69 24.45 -10.92 -2.52
N ARG A 70 23.93 -11.32 -1.37
CA ARG A 70 24.74 -11.85 -0.27
C ARG A 70 25.44 -13.15 -0.66
N THR A 71 24.73 -14.09 -1.33
CA THR A 71 25.33 -15.34 -1.80
C THR A 71 26.37 -15.08 -2.88
N ASP A 72 26.10 -14.19 -3.83
CA ASP A 72 27.01 -13.84 -4.92
C ASP A 72 28.27 -13.15 -4.38
N PHE A 73 28.12 -12.17 -3.49
CA PHE A 73 29.27 -11.50 -2.88
C PHE A 73 30.07 -12.41 -1.96
N SER A 74 29.41 -13.33 -1.24
CA SER A 74 30.14 -14.33 -0.43
C SER A 74 30.90 -15.32 -1.27
N ALA A 75 30.32 -15.80 -2.38
CA ALA A 75 31.00 -16.69 -3.34
C ALA A 75 32.19 -15.99 -4.00
N PHE A 76 32.04 -14.72 -4.39
CA PHE A 76 33.14 -13.93 -4.92
C PHE A 76 34.28 -13.74 -3.91
N ALA A 77 33.96 -13.46 -2.64
CA ALA A 77 34.94 -13.31 -1.57
C ALA A 77 35.74 -14.62 -1.32
N VAL A 78 35.05 -15.75 -1.30
CA VAL A 78 35.66 -17.07 -1.12
C VAL A 78 36.61 -17.40 -2.29
N ARG A 79 36.20 -17.10 -3.53
CA ARG A 79 37.06 -17.27 -4.72
C ARG A 79 38.36 -16.45 -4.64
N HIS A 80 38.35 -15.32 -3.89
CA HIS A 80 39.55 -14.48 -3.69
C HIS A 80 40.24 -14.73 -2.34
N GLY A 81 40.01 -15.88 -1.71
CA GLY A 81 40.69 -16.29 -0.47
C GLY A 81 40.24 -15.51 0.79
N ARG A 82 39.12 -14.83 0.74
CA ARG A 82 38.53 -14.06 1.89
C ARG A 82 37.44 -14.86 2.58
N ARG A 83 37.15 -14.54 3.87
CA ARG A 83 36.03 -15.15 4.59
C ARG A 83 34.71 -14.79 3.91
N GLY A 84 33.85 -15.79 3.63
CA GLY A 84 32.64 -15.67 2.83
C GLY A 84 31.58 -14.75 3.41
N ASP A 85 31.14 -14.92 4.65
CA ASP A 85 30.00 -14.17 5.22
C ASP A 85 30.46 -13.18 6.30
N THR A 86 31.06 -12.08 5.87
CA THR A 86 31.51 -11.01 6.77
C THR A 86 30.44 -9.91 6.94
N PRO A 87 30.47 -9.13 8.04
CA PRO A 87 29.56 -7.98 8.22
C PRO A 87 29.62 -6.98 7.05
N LYS A 88 30.81 -6.80 6.44
CA LYS A 88 31.01 -5.92 5.29
C LYS A 88 30.27 -6.41 4.04
N ILE A 89 30.30 -7.72 3.79
CA ILE A 89 29.58 -8.34 2.66
C ILE A 89 28.07 -8.21 2.85
N ARG A 90 27.58 -8.41 4.06
CA ARG A 90 26.15 -8.17 4.38
C ARG A 90 25.76 -6.73 4.18
N ALA A 91 26.55 -5.78 4.66
CA ALA A 91 26.30 -4.35 4.45
C ALA A 91 26.25 -3.99 2.95
N ALA A 92 27.22 -4.48 2.16
CA ALA A 92 27.23 -4.28 0.72
C ALA A 92 26.01 -4.90 0.02
N ALA A 93 25.59 -6.10 0.43
CA ALA A 93 24.40 -6.77 -0.11
C ALA A 93 23.11 -6.02 0.26
N VAL A 94 23.00 -5.46 1.49
CA VAL A 94 21.88 -4.65 1.91
C VAL A 94 21.79 -3.36 1.09
N ILE A 95 22.92 -2.65 0.96
CA ILE A 95 22.97 -1.42 0.14
C ILE A 95 22.62 -1.73 -1.31
N GLY A 96 23.21 -2.77 -1.90
CA GLY A 96 22.93 -3.18 -3.26
C GLY A 96 21.49 -3.62 -3.52
N ALA A 97 20.81 -4.18 -2.52
CA ALA A 97 19.41 -4.57 -2.64
C ALA A 97 18.45 -3.37 -2.49
N VAL A 98 18.78 -2.39 -1.62
CA VAL A 98 17.89 -1.30 -1.25
C VAL A 98 18.09 -0.06 -2.11
N LEU A 99 19.35 0.25 -2.46
CA LEU A 99 19.69 1.50 -3.15
C LEU A 99 19.02 1.66 -4.53
N PRO A 100 19.01 0.64 -5.44
CA PRO A 100 18.41 0.81 -6.76
C PRO A 100 16.91 1.12 -6.71
N PRO A 101 16.06 0.35 -6.01
CA PRO A 101 14.62 0.66 -5.96
C PRO A 101 14.34 1.99 -5.25
N VAL A 102 15.13 2.38 -4.26
CA VAL A 102 14.99 3.68 -3.59
C VAL A 102 15.35 4.82 -4.52
N LEU A 103 16.46 4.71 -5.27
CA LEU A 103 16.84 5.73 -6.26
C LEU A 103 15.78 5.89 -7.35
N ILE A 104 15.23 4.78 -7.86
CA ILE A 104 14.15 4.80 -8.83
C ILE A 104 12.93 5.54 -8.24
N LEU A 105 12.50 5.17 -7.03
CA LEU A 105 11.35 5.79 -6.37
C LEU A 105 11.59 7.29 -6.15
N VAL A 106 12.75 7.67 -5.61
CA VAL A 106 13.10 9.09 -5.37
C VAL A 106 13.14 9.86 -6.70
N SER A 107 13.75 9.30 -7.75
CA SER A 107 13.78 9.95 -9.07
C SER A 107 12.38 10.19 -9.62
N ILE A 108 11.50 9.20 -9.53
CA ILE A 108 10.11 9.34 -9.97
C ILE A 108 9.41 10.43 -9.14
N LEU A 109 9.55 10.42 -7.82
CA LEU A 109 8.92 11.42 -6.95
C LEU A 109 9.47 12.83 -7.19
N CYS A 110 10.78 12.99 -7.41
CA CYS A 110 11.40 14.28 -7.73
C CYS A 110 10.87 14.89 -9.05
N VAL A 111 10.48 14.05 -10.01
CA VAL A 111 9.87 14.51 -11.26
C VAL A 111 8.37 14.74 -11.09
N LEU A 112 7.70 13.83 -10.40
CA LEU A 112 6.24 13.80 -10.26
C LEU A 112 5.71 14.96 -9.41
N ILE A 113 6.29 15.17 -8.23
CA ILE A 113 5.80 16.16 -7.26
C ILE A 113 5.79 17.57 -7.86
N PRO A 114 6.88 18.11 -8.43
CA PRO A 114 6.87 19.45 -9.01
C PRO A 114 5.92 19.55 -10.22
N GLN A 115 5.77 18.50 -11.02
CA GLN A 115 4.85 18.51 -12.16
C GLN A 115 3.39 18.54 -11.73
N ILE A 116 3.02 17.76 -10.70
CA ILE A 116 1.65 17.82 -10.12
C ILE A 116 1.42 19.22 -9.52
N ALA A 117 2.36 19.75 -8.76
CA ALA A 117 2.24 21.07 -8.16
C ALA A 117 2.06 22.17 -9.22
N ALA A 118 2.89 22.17 -10.27
CA ALA A 118 2.79 23.11 -11.38
C ALA A 118 1.45 22.98 -12.12
N SER A 119 0.98 21.75 -12.36
CA SER A 119 -0.29 21.48 -13.04
C SER A 119 -1.49 21.95 -12.22
N VAL A 120 -1.46 21.73 -10.90
CA VAL A 120 -2.52 22.21 -9.98
C VAL A 120 -2.54 23.74 -9.95
N GLN A 121 -1.37 24.38 -9.94
CA GLN A 121 -1.25 25.85 -9.96
C GLN A 121 -1.74 26.43 -11.29
N GLU A 122 -1.35 25.83 -12.43
CA GLU A 122 -1.83 26.22 -13.75
C GLU A 122 -3.34 26.02 -13.91
N LEU A 123 -3.88 24.92 -13.37
CA LEU A 123 -5.32 24.69 -13.30
C LEU A 123 -6.02 25.80 -12.52
N GLY A 124 -5.50 26.15 -11.34
CA GLY A 124 -6.02 27.22 -10.52
C GLY A 124 -6.06 28.57 -11.23
N THR A 125 -4.99 28.95 -11.93
CA THR A 125 -4.90 30.21 -12.66
C THR A 125 -5.79 30.26 -13.91
N ARG A 126 -5.90 29.16 -14.65
CA ARG A 126 -6.78 29.07 -15.85
C ARG A 126 -8.26 29.07 -15.47
N LEU A 127 -8.63 28.48 -14.34
CA LEU A 127 -10.02 28.42 -13.88
C LEU A 127 -10.49 29.69 -13.18
N SER A 128 -9.59 30.45 -12.60
CA SER A 128 -9.92 31.76 -12.00
C SER A 128 -10.09 32.86 -13.06
N SER A 129 -9.63 32.67 -14.29
CA SER A 129 -9.81 33.63 -15.36
C SER A 129 -11.05 33.28 -16.21
N ALA A 130 -11.99 34.23 -16.32
CA ALA A 130 -13.19 34.09 -17.16
C ALA A 130 -12.84 33.80 -18.65
N SER A 131 -11.70 34.28 -19.11
CA SER A 131 -11.18 34.00 -20.46
C SER A 131 -10.71 32.55 -20.66
N GLY A 132 -10.24 31.88 -19.59
CA GLY A 132 -9.80 30.47 -19.65
C GLY A 132 -10.97 29.53 -19.90
N LEU A 133 -12.13 29.82 -19.32
CA LEU A 133 -13.35 29.00 -19.45
C LEU A 133 -14.02 29.16 -20.81
N LEU A 134 -14.06 30.40 -21.34
CA LEU A 134 -14.53 30.67 -22.69
C LEU A 134 -13.60 30.05 -23.75
N GLY A 135 -12.31 29.94 -23.45
CA GLY A 135 -11.35 29.21 -24.29
C GLY A 135 -11.62 27.69 -24.30
N TRP A 136 -12.07 27.12 -23.20
CA TRP A 136 -12.42 25.70 -23.13
C TRP A 136 -13.65 25.34 -23.96
N THR A 137 -14.70 26.19 -23.92
CA THR A 137 -15.89 25.97 -24.75
C THR A 137 -15.60 26.13 -26.25
N ARG A 138 -14.59 26.95 -26.61
CA ARG A 138 -14.13 27.08 -28.00
C ARG A 138 -13.20 25.94 -28.45
N GLN A 139 -12.48 25.31 -27.53
CA GLN A 139 -11.58 24.16 -27.81
C GLN A 139 -12.30 22.81 -27.73
N LEU A 140 -13.48 22.73 -27.13
CA LEU A 140 -14.33 21.55 -27.29
C LEU A 140 -14.67 21.49 -28.79
N PRO A 141 -14.19 20.47 -29.53
CA PRO A 141 -14.47 20.41 -30.91
C PRO A 141 -15.98 20.45 -31.10
N HIS A 142 -16.45 21.16 -32.12
CA HIS A 142 -17.80 21.02 -32.67
C HIS A 142 -17.98 19.59 -33.24
N SER A 143 -17.58 18.61 -32.44
CA SER A 143 -17.67 17.21 -32.78
C SER A 143 -19.13 16.80 -32.63
N ARG A 144 -19.66 16.22 -33.68
CA ARG A 144 -20.99 15.60 -33.78
C ARG A 144 -21.41 14.78 -32.53
N TRP A 145 -20.46 14.41 -31.69
CA TRP A 145 -20.63 13.62 -30.46
C TRP A 145 -21.18 14.39 -29.25
N LEU A 146 -20.99 15.73 -29.21
CA LEU A 146 -21.53 16.60 -28.15
C LEU A 146 -22.81 17.30 -28.55
N SER A 147 -23.22 17.23 -29.83
CA SER A 147 -24.43 17.86 -30.34
C SER A 147 -25.74 17.26 -29.79
N TRP A 148 -25.67 16.06 -29.16
CA TRP A 148 -26.81 15.43 -28.47
C TRP A 148 -26.98 15.88 -27.03
N LEU A 149 -25.96 16.55 -26.43
CA LEU A 149 -26.04 17.12 -25.08
C LEU A 149 -26.60 18.55 -25.17
N PRO A 150 -27.69 18.88 -24.45
CA PRO A 150 -28.19 20.24 -24.37
C PRO A 150 -27.09 21.17 -23.83
N GLN A 151 -26.87 22.32 -24.48
CA GLN A 151 -25.85 23.30 -24.07
C GLN A 151 -26.06 23.77 -22.62
N GLU A 152 -27.31 23.78 -22.14
CA GLU A 152 -27.65 24.08 -20.75
C GLU A 152 -27.02 23.08 -19.77
N ARG A 153 -27.04 21.79 -20.09
CA ARG A 153 -26.40 20.74 -19.26
C ARG A 153 -24.88 20.88 -19.22
N ILE A 154 -24.27 21.28 -20.31
CA ILE A 154 -22.82 21.51 -20.38
C ILE A 154 -22.44 22.70 -19.50
N SER A 155 -23.24 23.78 -19.54
CA SER A 155 -23.01 24.95 -18.67
C SER A 155 -23.26 24.66 -17.19
N GLU A 156 -24.24 23.83 -16.84
CA GLU A 156 -24.47 23.36 -15.46
C GLU A 156 -23.30 22.52 -14.95
N ILE A 157 -22.82 21.55 -15.75
CA ILE A 157 -21.67 20.69 -15.38
C ILE A 157 -20.40 21.56 -15.19
N ILE A 158 -20.18 22.56 -16.04
CA ILE A 158 -19.08 23.49 -15.92
C ILE A 158 -19.22 24.35 -14.67
N ALA A 159 -20.40 24.85 -14.37
CA ALA A 159 -20.67 25.65 -13.18
C ALA A 159 -20.51 24.85 -11.88
N ASP A 160 -20.96 23.59 -11.88
CA ASP A 160 -20.77 22.70 -10.73
C ASP A 160 -19.31 22.29 -10.55
N ALA A 161 -18.60 22.02 -11.65
CA ALA A 161 -17.14 21.81 -11.61
C ALA A 161 -16.45 23.04 -11.02
N GLN A 162 -16.81 24.26 -11.45
CA GLN A 162 -16.24 25.51 -10.90
C GLN A 162 -16.44 25.66 -9.39
N ARG A 163 -17.61 25.28 -8.88
CA ARG A 163 -17.89 25.33 -7.44
C ARG A 163 -17.10 24.30 -6.62
N GLN A 164 -16.82 23.15 -7.22
CA GLN A 164 -16.09 22.06 -6.56
C GLN A 164 -14.57 22.19 -6.65
N ILE A 165 -14.04 22.86 -7.68
CA ILE A 165 -12.61 23.03 -7.92
C ILE A 165 -11.86 23.69 -6.75
N PRO A 166 -12.33 24.78 -6.12
CA PRO A 166 -11.65 25.35 -4.95
C PRO A 166 -11.56 24.38 -3.77
N ALA A 167 -12.59 23.56 -3.57
CA ALA A 167 -12.58 22.52 -2.56
C ALA A 167 -11.63 21.37 -2.91
N LEU A 168 -11.54 21.00 -4.19
CA LEU A 168 -10.58 20.01 -4.70
C LEU A 168 -9.14 20.55 -4.60
N LEU A 169 -8.89 21.80 -4.96
CA LEU A 169 -7.58 22.45 -4.82
C LEU A 169 -7.13 22.51 -3.36
N ARG A 170 -8.02 22.88 -2.42
CA ARG A 170 -7.74 22.82 -0.98
C ARG A 170 -7.42 21.39 -0.53
N ARG A 171 -8.23 20.41 -0.93
CA ARG A 171 -7.96 18.99 -0.61
C ARG A 171 -6.65 18.50 -1.22
N THR A 172 -6.27 18.98 -2.40
CA THR A 172 -4.99 18.65 -3.03
C THR A 172 -3.82 19.32 -2.29
N TYR A 173 -4.00 20.54 -1.80
CA TYR A 173 -2.99 21.23 -0.98
C TYR A 173 -2.82 20.54 0.39
N ASP A 174 -3.91 20.18 1.05
CA ASP A 174 -3.88 19.39 2.29
C ASP A 174 -3.31 17.98 2.02
N GLY A 175 -3.63 17.39 0.88
CA GLY A 175 -3.07 16.13 0.39
C GLY A 175 -1.57 16.18 0.13
N THR A 176 -1.01 17.34 -0.24
CA THR A 176 0.45 17.50 -0.42
C THR A 176 1.19 17.37 0.92
N ALA A 177 0.62 17.91 1.99
CA ALA A 177 1.18 17.73 3.35
C ALA A 177 1.11 16.27 3.81
N ASP A 178 0.03 15.56 3.48
CA ASP A 178 -0.12 14.13 3.78
C ASP A 178 0.79 13.26 2.90
N LEU A 179 1.02 13.64 1.65
CA LEU A 179 2.03 13.02 0.79
C LEU A 179 3.43 13.19 1.37
N LEU A 180 3.78 14.40 1.84
CA LEU A 180 5.08 14.66 2.44
C LEU A 180 5.29 13.84 3.72
N ARG A 181 4.27 13.73 4.58
CA ARG A 181 4.28 12.83 5.74
C ARG A 181 4.43 11.37 5.32
N GLY A 182 3.68 10.93 4.31
CA GLY A 182 3.81 9.59 3.75
C GLY A 182 5.22 9.29 3.22
N LEU A 183 5.88 10.28 2.59
CA LEU A 183 7.27 10.16 2.15
C LEU A 183 8.26 10.05 3.32
N LEU A 184 8.02 10.78 4.41
CA LEU A 184 8.82 10.64 5.64
C LEU A 184 8.63 9.25 6.26
N ASP A 185 7.40 8.76 6.33
CA ASP A 185 7.10 7.40 6.82
C ASP A 185 7.77 6.33 5.95
N LEU A 186 7.75 6.50 4.62
CA LEU A 186 8.47 5.65 3.67
C LEU A 186 9.98 5.71 3.88
N GLY A 187 10.56 6.91 4.05
CA GLY A 187 11.98 7.10 4.31
C GLY A 187 12.43 6.40 5.60
N ILE A 188 11.70 6.60 6.69
CA ILE A 188 11.95 5.91 7.96
C ILE A 188 11.76 4.39 7.77
N GLY A 189 10.75 3.96 7.01
CA GLY A 189 10.52 2.56 6.66
C GLY A 189 11.69 1.94 5.92
N VAL A 190 12.28 2.64 4.95
CA VAL A 190 13.50 2.19 4.23
C VAL A 190 14.67 2.03 5.20
N VAL A 191 14.90 3.00 6.07
CA VAL A 191 15.96 2.92 7.09
C VAL A 191 15.72 1.71 8.01
N LEU A 192 14.50 1.50 8.47
CA LEU A 192 14.15 0.33 9.27
C LEU A 192 14.35 -0.98 8.51
N ALA A 193 14.02 -1.03 7.21
CA ALA A 193 14.25 -2.19 6.37
C ALA A 193 15.75 -2.52 6.26
N LEU A 194 16.62 -1.51 6.13
CA LEU A 194 18.08 -1.69 6.15
C LEU A 194 18.53 -2.37 7.45
N TYR A 195 18.07 -1.88 8.61
CA TYR A 195 18.39 -2.48 9.90
C TYR A 195 17.83 -3.89 10.06
N LEU A 196 16.58 -4.12 9.65
CA LEU A 196 15.94 -5.44 9.73
C LEU A 196 16.68 -6.48 8.87
N LEU A 197 17.13 -6.11 7.67
CA LEU A 197 17.88 -6.99 6.78
C LEU A 197 19.32 -7.22 7.29
N ALA A 198 19.99 -6.16 7.74
CA ALA A 198 21.37 -6.25 8.26
C ALA A 198 21.44 -7.12 9.53
N ASP A 199 20.51 -6.90 10.47
CA ASP A 199 20.48 -7.58 11.77
C ASP A 199 19.57 -8.82 11.81
N LYS A 200 19.08 -9.29 10.65
CA LYS A 200 18.19 -10.46 10.51
C LYS A 200 18.65 -11.68 11.36
N PRO A 201 19.94 -12.08 11.39
CA PRO A 201 20.38 -13.23 12.20
C PRO A 201 20.28 -12.96 13.70
N ARG A 202 20.51 -11.72 14.14
CA ARG A 202 20.42 -11.31 15.55
C ARG A 202 18.96 -11.26 16.00
N LEU A 203 18.10 -10.63 15.22
CA LEU A 203 16.65 -10.57 15.46
C LEU A 203 16.05 -11.98 15.53
N LYS A 204 16.38 -12.87 14.61
CA LYS A 204 15.93 -14.27 14.65
C LYS A 204 16.32 -14.96 15.96
N ARG A 205 17.57 -14.79 16.43
CA ARG A 205 18.03 -15.37 17.70
C ARG A 205 17.28 -14.80 18.90
N GLN A 206 17.05 -13.48 18.92
CA GLN A 206 16.31 -12.81 20.00
C GLN A 206 14.86 -13.28 20.05
N LEU A 207 14.15 -13.30 18.92
CA LEU A 207 12.77 -13.78 18.81
C LEU A 207 12.65 -15.25 19.22
N THR A 208 13.59 -16.11 18.78
CA THR A 208 13.63 -17.52 19.21
C THR A 208 13.85 -17.64 20.72
N ARG A 209 14.69 -16.79 21.33
CA ARG A 209 14.93 -16.78 22.78
C ARG A 209 13.68 -16.38 23.54
N ILE A 210 13.00 -15.32 23.11
CA ILE A 210 11.72 -14.88 23.70
C ILE A 210 10.66 -15.98 23.55
N GLY A 211 10.56 -16.57 22.35
CA GLY A 211 9.62 -17.66 22.09
C GLY A 211 9.84 -18.87 22.99
N ARG A 212 11.09 -19.22 23.29
CA ARG A 212 11.42 -20.31 24.24
C ARG A 212 11.01 -20.04 25.69
N LEU A 213 10.84 -18.77 26.06
CA LEU A 213 10.36 -18.39 27.40
C LEU A 213 8.83 -18.51 27.52
N MET A 214 8.10 -18.39 26.38
CA MET A 214 6.65 -18.30 26.37
C MET A 214 5.97 -19.55 25.81
N LEU A 215 6.67 -20.35 24.97
CA LEU A 215 6.11 -21.47 24.23
C LEU A 215 6.90 -22.76 24.48
N THR A 216 6.23 -23.89 24.44
CA THR A 216 6.89 -25.20 24.42
C THR A 216 7.68 -25.39 23.11
N PRO A 217 8.73 -26.22 23.08
CA PRO A 217 9.56 -26.43 21.90
C PRO A 217 8.76 -26.78 20.63
N ALA A 218 7.74 -27.63 20.73
CA ALA A 218 6.86 -28.02 19.63
C ALA A 218 6.03 -26.83 19.11
N HIS A 219 5.43 -26.04 19.99
CA HIS A 219 4.68 -24.85 19.63
C HIS A 219 5.57 -23.75 19.06
N LEU A 220 6.81 -23.64 19.53
CA LEU A 220 7.79 -22.69 19.01
C LEU A 220 8.15 -23.01 17.54
N GLU A 221 8.42 -24.28 17.26
CA GLU A 221 8.76 -24.73 15.89
C GLU A 221 7.57 -24.53 14.94
N GLN A 222 6.36 -24.89 15.37
CA GLN A 222 5.14 -24.67 14.60
C GLN A 222 4.89 -23.18 14.34
N SER A 223 5.05 -22.32 15.35
CA SER A 223 4.93 -20.86 15.23
C SER A 223 5.99 -20.27 14.31
N ALA A 224 7.24 -20.75 14.39
CA ALA A 224 8.32 -20.31 13.51
C ALA A 224 8.06 -20.71 12.06
N ASN A 225 7.52 -21.90 11.80
CA ASN A 225 7.16 -22.36 10.46
C ASN A 225 6.00 -21.55 9.89
N ARG A 226 4.95 -21.29 10.68
CA ARG A 226 3.84 -20.41 10.30
C ARG A 226 4.34 -19.00 9.98
N ALA A 227 5.21 -18.43 10.82
CA ALA A 227 5.78 -17.10 10.58
C ALA A 227 6.60 -17.05 9.28
N ARG A 228 7.36 -18.11 8.95
CA ARG A 228 8.07 -18.20 7.66
C ARG A 228 7.10 -18.24 6.49
N GLN A 229 6.10 -19.13 6.53
CA GLN A 229 5.08 -19.23 5.48
C GLN A 229 4.36 -17.88 5.26
N THR A 230 4.04 -17.19 6.34
CA THR A 230 3.48 -15.83 6.31
C THR A 230 4.40 -14.87 5.58
N CYS A 231 5.69 -14.79 5.99
CA CYS A 231 6.66 -13.91 5.35
C CYS A 231 6.86 -14.25 3.86
N ASP A 232 6.87 -15.53 3.51
CA ASP A 232 7.03 -15.98 2.12
C ASP A 232 5.81 -15.64 1.26
N THR A 233 4.61 -15.81 1.81
CA THR A 233 3.36 -15.39 1.14
C THR A 233 3.33 -13.89 0.92
N PHE A 234 3.71 -13.14 1.94
CA PHE A 234 3.84 -11.69 1.89
C PHE A 234 4.84 -11.23 0.80
N ALA A 235 6.04 -11.82 0.81
CA ALA A 235 7.07 -11.49 -0.17
C ALA A 235 6.64 -11.85 -1.60
N ARG A 236 6.00 -13.00 -1.80
CA ARG A 236 5.47 -13.42 -3.12
C ARG A 236 4.44 -12.44 -3.63
N PHE A 237 3.46 -12.07 -2.80
CA PHE A 237 2.43 -11.11 -3.18
C PHE A 237 3.04 -9.78 -3.60
N LEU A 238 3.89 -9.19 -2.76
CA LEU A 238 4.50 -7.89 -3.04
C LEU A 238 5.36 -7.92 -4.31
N ASN A 239 6.16 -8.98 -4.50
CA ASN A 239 6.95 -9.13 -5.72
C ASN A 239 6.06 -9.30 -6.96
N SER A 240 4.94 -10.01 -6.85
CA SER A 240 3.97 -10.12 -7.96
C SER A 240 3.32 -8.78 -8.25
N GLN A 241 2.92 -8.04 -7.23
CA GLN A 241 2.31 -6.72 -7.36
C GLN A 241 3.27 -5.70 -7.98
N MET A 242 4.56 -5.74 -7.61
CA MET A 242 5.57 -4.89 -8.25
C MET A 242 5.80 -5.22 -9.73
N LYS A 243 5.81 -6.51 -10.07
CA LYS A 243 5.93 -6.93 -11.48
C LYS A 243 4.74 -6.46 -12.29
N GLU A 244 3.54 -6.61 -11.76
CA GLU A 244 2.31 -6.14 -12.37
C GLU A 244 2.33 -4.63 -12.58
N ALA A 245 2.66 -3.86 -11.54
CA ALA A 245 2.78 -2.40 -11.60
C ALA A 245 3.79 -1.94 -12.66
N LEU A 246 4.93 -2.64 -12.77
CA LEU A 246 5.93 -2.36 -13.78
C LEU A 246 5.42 -2.67 -15.20
N ILE A 247 4.80 -3.84 -15.39
CA ILE A 247 4.24 -4.24 -16.69
C ILE A 247 3.16 -3.23 -17.12
N LEU A 248 2.26 -2.87 -16.21
CA LEU A 248 1.20 -1.91 -16.49
C LEU A 248 1.75 -0.52 -16.81
N GLY A 249 2.75 -0.07 -16.04
CA GLY A 249 3.44 1.19 -16.30
C GLY A 249 4.09 1.24 -17.68
N VAL A 250 4.77 0.16 -18.08
CA VAL A 250 5.40 0.06 -19.41
C VAL A 250 4.34 0.01 -20.53
N LEU A 251 3.27 -0.75 -20.35
CA LEU A 251 2.18 -0.81 -21.32
C LEU A 251 1.45 0.54 -21.44
N CYS A 252 1.21 1.20 -20.33
CA CYS A 252 0.64 2.54 -20.32
C CYS A 252 1.55 3.53 -21.05
N TRP A 253 2.85 3.52 -20.78
CA TRP A 253 3.83 4.35 -21.48
C TRP A 253 3.85 4.09 -22.99
N ALA A 254 3.91 2.83 -23.39
CA ALA A 254 3.92 2.46 -24.80
C ALA A 254 2.63 2.88 -25.51
N GLY A 255 1.46 2.62 -24.92
CA GLY A 255 0.17 3.00 -25.49
C GLY A 255 -0.01 4.52 -25.58
N MET A 256 0.34 5.25 -24.52
CA MET A 256 0.27 6.71 -24.54
C MET A 256 1.25 7.35 -25.53
N SER A 257 2.46 6.79 -25.66
CA SER A 257 3.45 7.25 -26.64
C SER A 257 2.98 6.99 -28.07
N LEU A 258 2.42 5.81 -28.34
CA LEU A 258 1.86 5.44 -29.65
C LEU A 258 0.68 6.34 -30.05
N LEU A 259 -0.19 6.66 -29.10
CA LEU A 259 -1.35 7.53 -29.30
C LEU A 259 -1.00 9.03 -29.19
N HIS A 260 0.28 9.37 -29.03
CA HIS A 260 0.80 10.74 -28.94
C HIS A 260 0.12 11.58 -27.83
N PHE A 261 -0.18 10.97 -26.69
CA PHE A 261 -0.66 11.71 -25.51
C PHE A 261 0.44 12.57 -24.91
N PRO A 262 0.10 13.73 -24.33
CA PRO A 262 1.09 14.54 -23.61
C PRO A 262 1.54 13.83 -22.32
N TYR A 263 2.78 14.05 -21.93
CA TYR A 263 3.40 13.53 -20.71
C TYR A 263 3.32 12.01 -20.52
N PRO A 264 3.62 11.18 -21.54
CA PRO A 264 3.43 9.73 -21.46
C PRO A 264 4.24 9.09 -20.33
N VAL A 265 5.47 9.53 -20.11
CA VAL A 265 6.35 9.00 -19.04
C VAL A 265 5.78 9.32 -17.66
N LEU A 266 5.32 10.56 -17.45
CA LEU A 266 4.78 10.99 -16.18
C LEU A 266 3.50 10.21 -15.82
N ILE A 267 2.53 10.21 -16.73
CA ILE A 267 1.24 9.59 -16.49
C ILE A 267 1.38 8.08 -16.30
N SER A 268 2.22 7.42 -17.12
CA SER A 268 2.46 5.98 -16.98
C SER A 268 3.18 5.63 -15.67
N ALA A 269 4.09 6.50 -15.21
CA ALA A 269 4.74 6.32 -13.91
C ALA A 269 3.73 6.44 -12.77
N VAL A 270 2.82 7.44 -12.81
CA VAL A 270 1.74 7.58 -11.82
C VAL A 270 0.86 6.34 -11.82
N ILE A 271 0.35 5.93 -12.99
CA ILE A 271 -0.52 4.76 -13.13
C ILE A 271 0.18 3.49 -12.62
N GLY A 272 1.45 3.28 -13.02
CA GLY A 272 2.22 2.12 -12.57
C GLY A 272 2.44 2.10 -11.05
N ILE A 273 2.85 3.23 -10.45
CA ILE A 273 3.09 3.31 -9.00
C ILE A 273 1.80 3.13 -8.21
N THR A 274 0.73 3.80 -8.60
CA THR A 274 -0.55 3.68 -7.89
C THR A 274 -1.12 2.28 -7.99
N ASN A 275 -0.85 1.55 -9.08
CA ASN A 275 -1.30 0.17 -9.27
C ASN A 275 -0.64 -0.85 -8.31
N ILE A 276 0.35 -0.44 -7.52
CA ILE A 276 0.83 -1.26 -6.38
C ILE A 276 -0.30 -1.55 -5.39
N VAL A 277 -1.32 -0.68 -5.32
CA VAL A 277 -2.53 -0.89 -4.53
C VAL A 277 -3.60 -1.56 -5.39
N PRO A 278 -3.92 -2.85 -5.17
CA PRO A 278 -4.90 -3.56 -5.99
C PRO A 278 -6.27 -2.85 -5.99
N TYR A 279 -6.97 -2.88 -7.11
CA TYR A 279 -8.29 -2.31 -7.35
C TYR A 279 -8.40 -0.78 -7.22
N LEU A 280 -7.80 -0.18 -6.20
CA LEU A 280 -7.84 1.27 -5.98
C LEU A 280 -6.76 2.03 -6.75
N GLY A 281 -5.65 1.36 -7.05
CA GLY A 281 -4.51 1.96 -7.75
C GLY A 281 -4.89 2.64 -9.06
N PRO A 282 -5.59 1.96 -9.96
CA PRO A 282 -6.03 2.55 -11.22
C PRO A 282 -6.87 3.81 -11.03
N LEU A 283 -7.79 3.80 -10.07
CA LEU A 283 -8.65 4.96 -9.79
C LEU A 283 -7.84 6.13 -9.21
N ILE A 284 -6.98 5.85 -8.23
CA ILE A 284 -6.11 6.85 -7.59
C ILE A 284 -5.17 7.50 -8.61
N GLY A 285 -4.65 6.73 -9.57
CA GLY A 285 -3.76 7.24 -10.61
C GLY A 285 -4.50 7.95 -11.74
N THR A 286 -5.64 7.41 -12.18
CA THR A 286 -6.37 7.95 -13.33
C THR A 286 -6.96 9.32 -13.07
N VAL A 287 -7.53 9.56 -11.87
CA VAL A 287 -8.18 10.84 -11.54
C VAL A 287 -7.22 12.03 -11.66
N PRO A 288 -6.05 12.08 -10.98
CA PRO A 288 -5.14 13.21 -11.11
C PRO A 288 -4.57 13.35 -12.54
N CYS A 289 -4.35 12.24 -13.24
CA CYS A 289 -3.88 12.26 -14.62
C CYS A 289 -4.94 12.80 -15.59
N ALA A 290 -6.20 12.43 -15.40
CA ALA A 290 -7.31 12.99 -16.18
C ALA A 290 -7.48 14.49 -15.91
N LEU A 291 -7.35 14.94 -14.66
CA LEU A 291 -7.37 16.37 -14.31
C LEU A 291 -6.20 17.12 -14.95
N LEU A 292 -4.99 16.55 -14.93
CA LEU A 292 -3.83 17.12 -15.63
C LEU A 292 -4.10 17.29 -17.13
N LEU A 293 -4.60 16.25 -17.77
CA LEU A 293 -4.94 16.30 -19.21
C LEU A 293 -6.08 17.26 -19.52
N LEU A 294 -7.06 17.39 -18.61
CA LEU A 294 -8.16 18.34 -18.75
C LEU A 294 -7.67 19.78 -18.82
N VAL A 295 -6.57 20.10 -18.08
CA VAL A 295 -5.96 21.43 -18.14
C VAL A 295 -5.21 21.67 -19.44
N ILE A 296 -4.46 20.65 -19.90
CA ILE A 296 -3.50 20.79 -21.00
C ILE A 296 -4.20 20.61 -22.36
N GLN A 297 -5.00 19.54 -22.49
CA GLN A 297 -5.70 19.16 -23.73
C GLN A 297 -7.07 18.54 -23.42
N PRO A 298 -8.09 19.34 -23.13
CA PRO A 298 -9.41 18.85 -22.71
C PRO A 298 -10.05 17.89 -23.73
N ALA A 299 -9.82 18.13 -25.01
CA ALA A 299 -10.32 17.25 -26.10
C ALA A 299 -9.76 15.81 -26.03
N ARG A 300 -8.61 15.60 -25.38
CA ARG A 300 -8.00 14.27 -25.27
C ARG A 300 -8.37 13.51 -23.99
N VAL A 301 -9.02 14.14 -23.03
CA VAL A 301 -9.37 13.49 -21.76
C VAL A 301 -10.28 12.28 -21.99
N LEU A 302 -11.29 12.41 -22.85
CA LEU A 302 -12.20 11.32 -23.17
C LEU A 302 -11.46 10.12 -23.79
N TRP A 303 -10.53 10.39 -24.72
CA TRP A 303 -9.68 9.36 -25.32
C TRP A 303 -8.73 8.72 -24.31
N PHE A 304 -8.20 9.50 -23.38
CA PHE A 304 -7.40 8.99 -22.28
C PHE A 304 -8.20 8.06 -21.35
N LEU A 305 -9.41 8.48 -20.96
CA LEU A 305 -10.28 7.64 -20.12
C LEU A 305 -10.65 6.33 -20.85
N LEU A 306 -10.96 6.40 -22.13
CA LEU A 306 -11.21 5.20 -22.96
C LEU A 306 -9.97 4.31 -23.01
N PHE A 307 -8.80 4.89 -23.25
CA PHE A 307 -7.52 4.16 -23.25
C PHE A 307 -7.27 3.48 -21.91
N ILE A 308 -7.47 4.19 -20.79
CA ILE A 308 -7.29 3.60 -19.45
C ILE A 308 -8.29 2.46 -19.20
N VAL A 309 -9.55 2.61 -19.60
CA VAL A 309 -10.54 1.51 -19.48
C VAL A 309 -10.09 0.28 -20.26
N ILE A 310 -9.62 0.44 -21.50
CA ILE A 310 -9.08 -0.66 -22.30
C ILE A 310 -7.86 -1.28 -21.62
N LEU A 311 -6.93 -0.45 -21.14
CA LEU A 311 -5.73 -0.90 -20.45
C LEU A 311 -6.09 -1.70 -19.18
N GLN A 312 -7.09 -1.26 -18.42
CA GLN A 312 -7.59 -1.95 -17.24
C GLN A 312 -8.28 -3.28 -17.59
N GLN A 313 -8.96 -3.37 -18.72
CA GLN A 313 -9.52 -4.64 -19.20
C GLN A 313 -8.40 -5.64 -19.58
N VAL A 314 -7.33 -5.17 -20.21
CA VAL A 314 -6.15 -6.00 -20.49
C VAL A 314 -5.47 -6.44 -19.20
N GLU A 315 -5.32 -5.53 -18.24
CA GLU A 315 -4.74 -5.82 -16.94
C GLU A 315 -5.55 -6.89 -16.19
N SER A 316 -6.83 -6.67 -15.97
CA SER A 316 -7.68 -7.55 -15.15
C SER A 316 -7.92 -8.93 -15.78
N ASN A 317 -8.00 -9.02 -17.10
CA ASN A 317 -8.29 -10.29 -17.79
C ASN A 317 -7.04 -11.06 -18.23
N LEU A 318 -5.92 -10.36 -18.48
CA LEU A 318 -4.73 -10.99 -19.06
C LEU A 318 -3.52 -10.97 -18.13
N ILE A 319 -3.21 -9.82 -17.53
CA ILE A 319 -1.98 -9.60 -16.74
C ILE A 319 -2.16 -10.10 -15.33
N TYR A 320 -3.21 -9.64 -14.64
CA TYR A 320 -3.46 -9.96 -13.23
C TYR A 320 -3.53 -11.47 -12.96
N PRO A 321 -4.29 -12.28 -13.71
CA PRO A 321 -4.36 -13.73 -13.45
C PRO A 321 -3.02 -14.43 -13.65
N ARG A 322 -2.18 -13.96 -14.58
CA ARG A 322 -0.88 -14.57 -14.87
C ARG A 322 0.24 -14.14 -13.92
N VAL A 323 0.17 -12.92 -13.40
CA VAL A 323 1.25 -12.34 -12.58
C VAL A 323 0.95 -12.46 -11.09
N VAL A 324 -0.29 -12.22 -10.68
CA VAL A 324 -0.73 -12.14 -9.28
C VAL A 324 -1.65 -13.28 -8.88
N GLY A 325 -2.50 -13.75 -9.79
CA GLY A 325 -3.62 -14.65 -9.51
C GLY A 325 -3.28 -15.96 -8.76
N GLY A 326 -2.06 -16.48 -8.90
CA GLY A 326 -1.59 -17.66 -8.16
C GLY A 326 -0.93 -17.36 -6.82
N SER A 327 -0.79 -16.09 -6.42
CA SER A 327 0.08 -15.71 -5.30
C SER A 327 -0.57 -15.76 -3.93
N ILE A 328 -1.91 -15.64 -3.81
CA ILE A 328 -2.58 -15.47 -2.51
C ILE A 328 -3.76 -16.42 -2.27
N GLY A 329 -4.51 -16.81 -3.31
CA GLY A 329 -5.69 -17.67 -3.18
C GLY A 329 -6.84 -17.05 -2.35
N LEU A 330 -6.92 -15.71 -2.25
CA LEU A 330 -7.96 -15.01 -1.52
C LEU A 330 -9.18 -14.73 -2.40
N PRO A 331 -10.41 -14.94 -1.90
CA PRO A 331 -11.60 -14.45 -2.55
C PRO A 331 -11.60 -12.92 -2.68
N PRO A 332 -12.13 -12.33 -3.79
CA PRO A 332 -12.14 -10.87 -4.01
C PRO A 332 -12.78 -10.08 -2.89
N ALA A 333 -13.82 -10.61 -2.24
CA ALA A 333 -14.49 -9.97 -1.12
C ALA A 333 -13.54 -9.74 0.08
N TRP A 334 -12.65 -10.70 0.37
CA TRP A 334 -11.64 -10.56 1.42
C TRP A 334 -10.61 -9.50 1.08
N VAL A 335 -10.21 -9.43 -0.19
CA VAL A 335 -9.25 -8.42 -0.67
C VAL A 335 -9.83 -7.02 -0.51
N LEU A 336 -11.07 -6.79 -0.98
CA LEU A 336 -11.75 -5.49 -0.85
C LEU A 336 -11.98 -5.12 0.62
N SER A 337 -12.46 -6.05 1.45
CA SER A 337 -12.65 -5.81 2.88
C SER A 337 -11.35 -5.42 3.57
N ALA A 338 -10.26 -6.11 3.26
CA ALA A 338 -8.94 -5.82 3.80
C ALA A 338 -8.45 -4.42 3.42
N ILE A 339 -8.62 -4.04 2.15
CA ILE A 339 -8.24 -2.72 1.64
C ILE A 339 -9.04 -1.62 2.37
N VAL A 340 -10.37 -1.80 2.49
CA VAL A 340 -11.24 -0.81 3.15
C VAL A 340 -10.90 -0.69 4.65
N VAL A 341 -10.84 -1.80 5.36
CA VAL A 341 -10.61 -1.80 6.81
C VAL A 341 -9.17 -1.33 7.13
N CYS A 342 -8.17 -1.95 6.52
CA CYS A 342 -6.78 -1.59 6.79
C CYS A 342 -6.44 -0.20 6.26
N GLY A 343 -6.99 0.20 5.11
CA GLY A 343 -6.84 1.54 4.55
C GLY A 343 -7.43 2.61 5.46
N GLY A 344 -8.60 2.36 6.03
CA GLY A 344 -9.24 3.26 7.01
C GLY A 344 -8.46 3.40 8.33
N LEU A 345 -7.84 2.31 8.81
CA LEU A 345 -7.07 2.29 10.05
C LEU A 345 -5.65 2.85 9.89
N LEU A 346 -4.95 2.44 8.84
CA LEU A 346 -3.52 2.66 8.65
C LEU A 346 -3.20 3.59 7.46
N GLY A 347 -4.21 4.04 6.70
CA GLY A 347 -4.03 4.86 5.50
C GLY A 347 -3.28 4.12 4.40
N ALA A 348 -2.32 4.78 3.73
CA ALA A 348 -1.56 4.20 2.61
C ALA A 348 -0.82 2.91 3.00
N ALA A 349 -0.27 2.82 4.21
CA ALA A 349 0.33 1.58 4.72
C ALA A 349 -0.69 0.44 4.79
N GLY A 350 -1.91 0.74 5.25
CA GLY A 350 -3.00 -0.24 5.32
C GLY A 350 -3.49 -0.72 3.97
N LEU A 351 -3.50 0.16 2.96
CA LEU A 351 -3.85 -0.23 1.58
C LEU A 351 -2.87 -1.28 1.03
N LEU A 352 -1.57 -1.12 1.30
CA LEU A 352 -0.54 -2.05 0.85
C LEU A 352 -0.49 -3.34 1.68
N LEU A 353 -0.62 -3.22 3.00
CA LEU A 353 -0.48 -4.32 3.94
C LEU A 353 -1.78 -5.12 4.14
N GLY A 354 -2.93 -4.52 3.83
CA GLY A 354 -4.24 -5.11 4.10
C GLY A 354 -4.43 -6.46 3.44
N VAL A 355 -4.10 -6.55 2.15
CA VAL A 355 -4.26 -7.79 1.38
C VAL A 355 -3.40 -8.94 1.91
N PRO A 356 -2.08 -8.75 2.12
CA PRO A 356 -1.25 -9.79 2.73
C PRO A 356 -1.68 -10.17 4.16
N LEU A 357 -2.11 -9.21 4.97
CA LEU A 357 -2.62 -9.48 6.32
C LEU A 357 -3.88 -10.33 6.26
N ALA A 358 -4.81 -9.99 5.36
CA ALA A 358 -6.02 -10.79 5.15
C ALA A 358 -5.68 -12.21 4.66
N ALA A 359 -4.65 -12.36 3.81
CA ALA A 359 -4.20 -13.67 3.37
C ALA A 359 -3.72 -14.55 4.54
N VAL A 360 -2.99 -13.97 5.47
CA VAL A 360 -2.53 -14.66 6.67
C VAL A 360 -3.69 -15.04 7.58
N ILE A 361 -4.62 -14.13 7.80
CA ILE A 361 -5.82 -14.37 8.63
C ILE A 361 -6.68 -15.45 7.97
N TYR A 362 -6.91 -15.36 6.66
CA TYR A 362 -7.68 -16.34 5.91
C TYR A 362 -7.05 -17.74 5.97
N ALA A 363 -5.73 -17.83 5.77
CA ALA A 363 -4.99 -19.08 5.88
C ALA A 363 -5.07 -19.71 7.29
N ALA A 364 -5.11 -18.87 8.32
CA ALA A 364 -5.25 -19.33 9.70
C ALA A 364 -6.69 -19.82 10.00
N LEU A 365 -7.70 -19.17 9.43
CA LEU A 365 -9.11 -19.50 9.65
C LEU A 365 -9.60 -20.68 8.77
N PHE A 366 -9.10 -20.76 7.51
CA PHE A 366 -9.55 -21.72 6.50
C PHE A 366 -8.40 -22.57 5.92
N PRO A 367 -7.71 -23.38 6.74
CA PRO A 367 -6.51 -24.11 6.29
C PRO A 367 -6.81 -25.16 5.20
N GLN A 368 -8.06 -25.63 5.09
CA GLN A 368 -8.45 -26.66 4.12
C GLN A 368 -8.75 -26.13 2.71
N GLU A 369 -9.08 -24.86 2.56
CA GLU A 369 -9.40 -24.28 1.24
C GLU A 369 -8.15 -23.96 0.43
N GLN A 370 -7.02 -23.67 1.08
CA GLN A 370 -5.75 -23.37 0.40
C GLN A 370 -5.12 -24.62 -0.26
N SER A 371 -5.38 -25.81 0.24
CA SER A 371 -4.88 -27.04 -0.38
C SER A 371 -5.59 -27.38 -1.70
N ARG A 372 -6.78 -26.83 -1.95
CA ARG A 372 -7.55 -27.04 -3.18
C ARG A 372 -7.26 -26.01 -4.28
N SER A 373 -6.74 -24.84 -3.94
CA SER A 373 -6.41 -23.78 -4.91
C SER A 373 -4.98 -23.89 -5.47
N GLY A 374 -4.16 -24.80 -4.96
CA GLY A 374 -2.78 -25.06 -5.40
C GLY A 374 -2.62 -26.30 -6.31
N SER A 375 -3.70 -26.98 -6.63
CA SER A 375 -3.78 -28.06 -7.62
C SER A 375 -4.49 -27.56 -8.88
#